data_d7b540196762730e2eb3b79c088c6613
#
_entry.id   d7b540196762730e2eb3b79c088c6613
#
_cell.length_a   1.000
_cell.length_b   1.000
_cell.length_c   1.000
_cell.angle_alpha   90.00
_cell.angle_beta   90.00
_cell.angle_gamma   90.00
#
_symmetry.space_group_name_H-M   'P 1'
#
loop_
_entity.id
_entity.type
_entity.pdbx_description
1 polymer ?
#
loop_
_entity_poly.entity_id
_entity_poly.type
_entity_poly.pdbx_seq_one_letter_code
_entity_poly.pdbx_strand_id
1 'polypeptide(L)'
;MVIVALTGMPAAGKGEVAEIAQQRGWAVHRIGDLVWEETERRGLELAPSSVGTVANGEREAHGYGIWAERSLPCINALRTDGKHVLIDGMRGEKELAVFRDAYGDTLVTVAVLALSETRLERVQQRDRVDDGDAAAFHARDQRELGWSLAETIEAAAKTLENNGSLSQLRENADALLEQLESR
;
A
#
# COMPACT_ATOMS: atom_id res chain seq x y z
N MET A 1 -18.29 10.04 -1.77
CA MET A 1 -16.82 10.04 -1.86
C MET A 1 -16.31 8.92 -0.97
N VAL A 2 -15.53 8.01 -1.49
CA VAL A 2 -14.95 6.85 -0.77
C VAL A 2 -13.42 7.00 -0.67
N ILE A 3 -12.85 6.44 0.39
CA ILE A 3 -11.41 6.28 0.58
C ILE A 3 -11.14 4.78 0.55
N VAL A 4 -10.26 4.34 -0.33
CA VAL A 4 -9.80 2.94 -0.41
C VAL A 4 -8.40 2.84 0.16
N ALA A 5 -8.18 1.99 1.16
CA ALA A 5 -6.85 1.65 1.64
C ALA A 5 -6.45 0.26 1.11
N LEU A 6 -5.42 0.23 0.25
CA LEU A 6 -4.85 -1.00 -0.27
C LEU A 6 -3.86 -1.59 0.72
N THR A 7 -4.03 -2.88 0.97
CA THR A 7 -3.07 -3.73 1.69
C THR A 7 -2.68 -4.93 0.85
N GLY A 8 -1.71 -5.70 1.28
CA GLY A 8 -1.20 -6.88 0.58
C GLY A 8 0.31 -6.93 0.57
N MET A 9 0.86 -8.12 0.40
CA MET A 9 2.29 -8.38 0.40
C MET A 9 3.04 -7.57 -0.69
N PRO A 10 4.34 -7.32 -0.55
CA PRO A 10 5.17 -6.76 -1.62
C PRO A 10 4.96 -7.50 -2.95
N ALA A 11 4.94 -6.76 -4.06
CA ALA A 11 4.71 -7.28 -5.41
C ALA A 11 3.36 -7.99 -5.66
N ALA A 12 2.38 -7.89 -4.76
CA ALA A 12 1.04 -8.45 -4.97
C ALA A 12 0.25 -7.79 -6.11
N GLY A 13 0.65 -6.58 -6.57
CA GLY A 13 -0.03 -5.89 -7.68
C GLY A 13 -0.78 -4.62 -7.27
N LYS A 14 -0.59 -4.12 -6.03
CA LYS A 14 -1.23 -2.88 -5.57
C LYS A 14 -1.00 -1.68 -6.50
N GLY A 15 0.20 -1.55 -7.07
CA GLY A 15 0.53 -0.49 -8.01
C GLY A 15 -0.37 -0.45 -9.25
N GLU A 16 -0.74 -1.61 -9.80
CA GLU A 16 -1.67 -1.71 -10.94
C GLU A 16 -3.07 -1.21 -10.56
N VAL A 17 -3.54 -1.57 -9.37
CA VAL A 17 -4.83 -1.08 -8.85
C VAL A 17 -4.78 0.45 -8.66
N ALA A 18 -3.66 0.97 -8.19
CA ALA A 18 -3.46 2.41 -8.04
C ALA A 18 -3.44 3.14 -9.39
N GLU A 19 -2.84 2.55 -10.43
CA GLU A 19 -2.86 3.11 -11.80
C GLU A 19 -4.28 3.17 -12.36
N ILE A 20 -5.08 2.12 -12.18
CA ILE A 20 -6.48 2.10 -12.62
C ILE A 20 -7.29 3.18 -11.90
N ALA A 21 -7.11 3.32 -10.58
CA ALA A 21 -7.75 4.39 -9.82
C ALA A 21 -7.39 5.78 -10.38
N GLN A 22 -6.11 6.02 -10.72
CA GLN A 22 -5.67 7.27 -11.35
C GLN A 22 -6.34 7.50 -12.71
N GLN A 23 -6.44 6.46 -13.55
CA GLN A 23 -7.12 6.54 -14.86
C GLN A 23 -8.60 6.86 -14.72
N ARG A 24 -9.24 6.45 -13.62
CA ARG A 24 -10.62 6.80 -13.25
C ARG A 24 -10.77 8.19 -12.61
N GLY A 25 -9.68 8.93 -12.46
CA GLY A 25 -9.68 10.28 -11.87
C GLY A 25 -9.60 10.31 -10.33
N TRP A 26 -9.34 9.18 -9.69
CA TRP A 26 -9.08 9.15 -8.25
C TRP A 26 -7.75 9.81 -7.92
N ALA A 27 -7.68 10.43 -6.76
CA ALA A 27 -6.40 10.82 -6.19
C ALA A 27 -5.72 9.59 -5.54
N VAL A 28 -4.41 9.47 -5.72
CA VAL A 28 -3.64 8.37 -5.14
C VAL A 28 -2.57 8.92 -4.20
N HIS A 29 -2.57 8.41 -2.98
CA HIS A 29 -1.53 8.66 -1.99
C HIS A 29 -0.75 7.37 -1.73
N ARG A 30 0.57 7.39 -1.92
CA ARG A 30 1.45 6.25 -1.66
C ARG A 30 2.20 6.49 -0.36
N ILE A 31 1.93 5.66 0.66
CA ILE A 31 2.63 5.73 1.96
C ILE A 31 4.14 5.52 1.77
N GLY A 32 4.53 4.69 0.81
CA GLY A 32 5.93 4.43 0.49
C GLY A 32 6.71 5.67 0.08
N ASP A 33 6.07 6.64 -0.57
CA ASP A 33 6.72 7.88 -1.01
C ASP A 33 7.20 8.70 0.21
N LEU A 34 6.41 8.74 1.31
CA LEU A 34 6.83 9.39 2.56
C LEU A 34 8.06 8.73 3.19
N VAL A 35 8.17 7.40 3.07
CA VAL A 35 9.35 6.67 3.56
C VAL A 35 10.58 7.01 2.72
N TRP A 36 10.42 7.13 1.40
CA TRP A 36 11.50 7.52 0.50
C TRP A 36 11.93 8.97 0.76
N GLU A 37 11.00 9.91 0.85
CA GLU A 37 11.26 11.31 1.20
C GLU A 37 12.03 11.44 2.53
N GLU A 38 11.63 10.67 3.55
CA GLU A 38 12.33 10.66 4.85
C GLU A 38 13.74 10.05 4.72
N THR A 39 13.91 9.03 3.87
CA THR A 39 15.22 8.42 3.61
C THR A 39 16.17 9.44 2.97
N GLU A 40 15.71 10.14 1.93
CA GLU A 40 16.49 11.22 1.27
C GLU A 40 16.75 12.39 2.21
N ARG A 41 15.77 12.80 3.03
CA ARG A 41 15.93 13.87 4.03
C ARG A 41 17.04 13.57 5.04
N ARG A 42 17.29 12.27 5.33
CA ARG A 42 18.41 11.81 6.18
C ARG A 42 19.74 11.74 5.43
N GLY A 43 19.77 12.07 4.14
CA GLY A 43 20.97 11.98 3.31
C GLY A 43 21.38 10.54 2.98
N LEU A 44 20.44 9.59 3.06
CA LEU A 44 20.68 8.19 2.74
C LEU A 44 20.31 7.91 1.28
N GLU A 45 21.08 7.04 0.63
CA GLU A 45 20.76 6.53 -0.70
C GLU A 45 19.50 5.67 -0.65
N LEU A 46 18.63 5.78 -1.68
CA LEU A 46 17.46 4.93 -1.82
C LEU A 46 17.88 3.49 -2.20
N ALA A 47 17.97 2.64 -1.23
CA ALA A 47 18.29 1.22 -1.36
C ALA A 47 17.38 0.39 -0.44
N PRO A 48 17.17 -0.93 -0.69
CA PRO A 48 16.29 -1.77 0.13
C PRO A 48 16.62 -1.74 1.62
N SER A 49 17.92 -1.68 1.96
CA SER A 49 18.41 -1.66 3.34
C SER A 49 18.14 -0.33 4.04
N SER A 50 18.44 0.80 3.39
CA SER A 50 18.24 2.13 3.96
C SER A 50 16.77 2.47 4.11
N VAL A 51 15.95 2.24 3.07
CA VAL A 51 14.49 2.41 3.11
C VAL A 51 13.87 1.55 4.20
N GLY A 52 14.30 0.28 4.31
CA GLY A 52 13.83 -0.63 5.37
C GLY A 52 14.23 -0.16 6.77
N THR A 53 15.45 0.34 6.95
CA THR A 53 15.94 0.88 8.22
C THR A 53 15.15 2.12 8.64
N VAL A 54 14.91 3.04 7.73
CA VAL A 54 14.11 4.24 8.01
C VAL A 54 12.67 3.88 8.33
N ALA A 55 12.04 3.00 7.53
CA ALA A 55 10.67 2.56 7.77
C ALA A 55 10.48 1.94 9.16
N ASN A 56 11.41 1.10 9.59
CA ASN A 56 11.39 0.48 10.93
C ASN A 56 11.72 1.47 12.03
N GLY A 57 12.81 2.23 11.87
CA GLY A 57 13.27 3.15 12.92
C GLY A 57 12.22 4.19 13.29
N GLU A 58 11.45 4.69 12.32
CA GLU A 58 10.34 5.58 12.60
C GLU A 58 9.20 4.89 13.36
N ARG A 59 8.88 3.64 13.02
CA ARG A 59 7.88 2.86 13.77
C ARG A 59 8.31 2.56 15.20
N GLU A 60 9.56 2.24 15.40
CA GLU A 60 10.13 1.97 16.74
C GLU A 60 10.14 3.23 17.60
N ALA A 61 10.49 4.38 17.02
CA ALA A 61 10.58 5.66 17.72
C ALA A 61 9.22 6.31 18.01
N HIS A 62 8.24 6.16 17.12
CA HIS A 62 7.00 6.94 17.13
C HIS A 62 5.72 6.08 17.12
N GLY A 63 5.85 4.75 17.06
CA GLY A 63 4.73 3.81 17.02
C GLY A 63 4.40 3.33 15.60
N TYR A 64 3.78 2.16 15.53
CA TYR A 64 3.52 1.46 14.26
C TYR A 64 2.46 2.15 13.37
N GLY A 65 1.75 3.17 13.86
CA GLY A 65 0.82 4.01 13.08
C GLY A 65 1.44 5.23 12.42
N ILE A 66 2.72 5.54 12.68
CA ILE A 66 3.36 6.80 12.30
C ILE A 66 3.23 7.16 10.82
N TRP A 67 3.35 6.20 9.92
CA TRP A 67 3.26 6.46 8.50
C TRP A 67 1.83 6.79 8.05
N ALA A 68 0.82 6.21 8.70
CA ALA A 68 -0.57 6.60 8.50
C ALA A 68 -0.84 8.00 9.06
N GLU A 69 -0.36 8.32 10.27
CA GLU A 69 -0.49 9.66 10.86
C GLU A 69 0.13 10.73 9.97
N ARG A 70 1.33 10.51 9.44
CA ARG A 70 2.01 11.42 8.49
C ARG A 70 1.30 11.52 7.14
N SER A 71 0.50 10.53 6.77
CA SER A 71 -0.30 10.53 5.55
C SER A 71 -1.56 11.40 5.65
N LEU A 72 -2.12 11.59 6.86
CA LEU A 72 -3.41 12.28 7.03
C LEU A 72 -3.47 13.68 6.41
N PRO A 73 -2.46 14.56 6.57
CA PRO A 73 -2.49 15.89 5.95
C PRO A 73 -2.58 15.83 4.43
N CYS A 74 -1.80 14.96 3.78
CA CYS A 74 -1.81 14.78 2.33
C CYS A 74 -3.14 14.24 1.85
N ILE A 75 -3.68 13.19 2.50
CA ILE A 75 -4.97 12.59 2.14
C ILE A 75 -6.10 13.61 2.31
N ASN A 76 -6.10 14.39 3.38
CA ASN A 76 -7.10 15.42 3.62
C ASN A 76 -7.05 16.53 2.55
N ALA A 77 -5.86 16.94 2.11
CA ALA A 77 -5.71 17.87 1.00
C ALA A 77 -6.30 17.33 -0.31
N LEU A 78 -6.06 16.05 -0.63
CA LEU A 78 -6.62 15.39 -1.81
C LEU A 78 -8.16 15.27 -1.78
N ARG A 79 -8.75 15.19 -0.60
CA ARG A 79 -10.21 15.09 -0.41
C ARG A 79 -10.94 16.41 -0.65
N THR A 80 -10.30 17.55 -0.49
CA THR A 80 -10.94 18.88 -0.62
C THR A 80 -11.57 19.09 -2.00
N ASP A 81 -11.06 18.43 -3.03
CA ASP A 81 -11.57 18.51 -4.41
C ASP A 81 -12.76 17.58 -4.67
N GLY A 82 -13.30 16.92 -3.65
CA GLY A 82 -14.43 15.97 -3.80
C GLY A 82 -14.08 14.66 -4.50
N LYS A 83 -12.79 14.38 -4.70
CA LYS A 83 -12.31 13.16 -5.36
C LYS A 83 -12.37 11.94 -4.43
N HIS A 84 -12.55 10.78 -5.04
CA HIS A 84 -12.24 9.52 -4.36
C HIS A 84 -10.73 9.43 -4.14
N VAL A 85 -10.30 8.82 -3.03
CA VAL A 85 -8.87 8.69 -2.69
C VAL A 85 -8.51 7.23 -2.52
N LEU A 86 -7.41 6.82 -3.13
CA LEU A 86 -6.80 5.53 -2.91
C LEU A 86 -5.48 5.72 -2.16
N ILE A 87 -5.35 5.01 -1.03
CA ILE A 87 -4.15 4.94 -0.19
C ILE A 87 -3.43 3.63 -0.55
N ASP A 88 -2.25 3.72 -1.16
CA ASP A 88 -1.43 2.54 -1.48
C ASP A 88 -0.38 2.29 -0.41
N GLY A 89 -0.35 1.06 0.09
CA GLY A 89 0.75 0.57 0.91
C GLY A 89 0.51 0.55 2.41
N MET A 90 -0.74 0.47 2.87
CA MET A 90 -1.05 0.17 4.29
C MET A 90 -0.49 -1.21 4.68
N ARG A 91 0.24 -1.27 5.82
CA ARG A 91 1.04 -2.44 6.19
C ARG A 91 0.62 -3.13 7.49
N GLY A 92 -0.11 -2.48 8.38
CA GLY A 92 -0.41 -3.08 9.66
C GLY A 92 -1.66 -2.54 10.34
N GLU A 93 -2.12 -3.26 11.37
CA GLU A 93 -3.33 -2.93 12.12
C GLU A 93 -3.30 -1.54 12.75
N LYS A 94 -2.12 -1.07 13.16
CA LYS A 94 -1.99 0.27 13.76
C LYS A 94 -2.19 1.38 12.74
N GLU A 95 -1.71 1.20 11.50
CA GLU A 95 -2.00 2.12 10.40
C GLU A 95 -3.50 2.07 10.04
N LEU A 96 -4.09 0.87 10.00
CA LEU A 96 -5.52 0.69 9.78
C LEU A 96 -6.36 1.40 10.85
N ALA A 97 -5.98 1.31 12.12
CA ALA A 97 -6.67 2.00 13.23
C ALA A 97 -6.65 3.51 13.03
N VAL A 98 -5.50 4.11 12.68
CA VAL A 98 -5.40 5.55 12.38
C VAL A 98 -6.34 5.96 11.25
N PHE A 99 -6.40 5.19 10.16
CA PHE A 99 -7.29 5.51 9.04
C PHE A 99 -8.77 5.29 9.38
N ARG A 100 -9.11 4.28 10.19
CA ARG A 100 -10.48 4.06 10.67
C ARG A 100 -10.96 5.20 11.56
N ASP A 101 -10.12 5.66 12.47
CA ASP A 101 -10.42 6.78 13.34
C ASP A 101 -10.63 8.08 12.56
N ALA A 102 -9.82 8.30 11.51
CA ALA A 102 -9.88 9.51 10.71
C ALA A 102 -11.06 9.54 9.71
N TYR A 103 -11.45 8.38 9.16
CA TYR A 103 -12.33 8.32 7.99
C TYR A 103 -13.61 7.51 8.18
N GLY A 104 -13.70 6.72 9.24
CA GLY A 104 -14.91 5.98 9.60
C GLY A 104 -15.49 5.15 8.47
N ASP A 105 -16.79 5.26 8.26
CA ASP A 105 -17.54 4.49 7.23
C ASP A 105 -17.18 4.85 5.79
N THR A 106 -16.44 5.92 5.55
CA THR A 106 -15.94 6.28 4.20
C THR A 106 -14.72 5.47 3.79
N LEU A 107 -14.06 4.79 4.73
CA LEU A 107 -12.90 3.93 4.49
C LEU A 107 -13.32 2.53 4.07
N VAL A 108 -12.79 2.05 2.95
CA VAL A 108 -12.91 0.66 2.51
C VAL A 108 -11.51 0.06 2.38
N THR A 109 -11.26 -1.05 3.08
CA THR A 109 -10.00 -1.77 2.99
C THR A 109 -10.06 -2.82 1.90
N VAL A 110 -9.05 -2.86 1.03
CA VAL A 110 -8.94 -3.82 -0.07
C VAL A 110 -7.59 -4.52 -0.01
N ALA A 111 -7.60 -5.85 0.11
CA ALA A 111 -6.40 -6.66 0.04
C ALA A 111 -6.14 -7.16 -1.39
N VAL A 112 -4.94 -6.96 -1.90
CA VAL A 112 -4.47 -7.55 -3.15
C VAL A 112 -3.64 -8.78 -2.83
N LEU A 113 -4.09 -9.95 -3.31
CA LEU A 113 -3.53 -11.26 -2.98
C LEU A 113 -2.77 -11.84 -4.17
N ALA A 114 -1.56 -12.33 -3.92
CA ALA A 114 -0.79 -13.10 -4.89
C ALA A 114 0.11 -14.10 -4.17
N LEU A 115 0.31 -15.28 -4.78
CA LEU A 115 1.19 -16.33 -4.28
C LEU A 115 2.64 -15.82 -4.20
N SER A 116 3.41 -16.34 -3.23
CA SER A 116 4.80 -15.92 -3.00
C SER A 116 5.68 -16.11 -4.25
N GLU A 117 5.50 -17.23 -4.95
CA GLU A 117 6.21 -17.54 -6.19
C GLU A 117 5.94 -16.50 -7.27
N THR A 118 4.66 -16.18 -7.51
CA THR A 118 4.25 -15.15 -8.47
C THR A 118 4.80 -13.77 -8.11
N ARG A 119 4.87 -13.45 -6.83
CA ARG A 119 5.42 -12.17 -6.36
C ARG A 119 6.93 -12.09 -6.55
N LEU A 120 7.65 -13.19 -6.29
CA LEU A 120 9.10 -13.28 -6.51
C LEU A 120 9.45 -13.13 -7.99
N GLU A 121 8.73 -13.82 -8.88
CA GLU A 121 8.92 -13.67 -10.34
C GLU A 121 8.74 -12.22 -10.78
N ARG A 122 7.72 -11.52 -10.26
CA ARG A 122 7.48 -10.10 -10.56
C ARG A 122 8.59 -9.19 -10.06
N VAL A 123 9.15 -9.46 -8.88
CA VAL A 123 10.29 -8.70 -8.33
C VAL A 123 11.50 -8.86 -9.24
N GLN A 124 11.78 -10.07 -9.73
CA GLN A 124 12.90 -10.33 -10.63
C GLN A 124 12.75 -9.70 -12.03
N GLN A 125 11.51 -9.39 -12.45
CA GLN A 125 11.22 -8.80 -13.77
C GLN A 125 11.13 -7.27 -13.75
N ARG A 126 10.99 -6.66 -12.58
CA ARG A 126 10.88 -5.20 -12.44
C ARG A 126 12.14 -4.63 -11.77
N ASP A 127 12.48 -3.40 -12.14
CA ASP A 127 13.62 -2.68 -11.59
C ASP A 127 13.12 -1.55 -10.69
N ARG A 128 12.74 -1.88 -9.44
CA ARG A 128 12.40 -0.89 -8.42
C ARG A 128 13.55 -0.72 -7.45
N VAL A 129 13.76 0.53 -7.04
CA VAL A 129 14.82 0.95 -6.10
C VAL A 129 14.84 0.12 -4.80
N ASP A 130 13.68 -0.32 -4.32
CA ASP A 130 13.50 -1.02 -3.05
C ASP A 130 13.29 -2.55 -3.19
N ASP A 131 13.50 -3.14 -4.38
CA ASP A 131 13.33 -4.58 -4.58
C ASP A 131 14.59 -5.35 -4.15
N GLY A 132 15.59 -5.52 -4.91
CA GLY A 132 16.76 -6.33 -4.62
C GLY A 132 16.63 -7.78 -5.09
N ASP A 133 17.48 -8.67 -4.59
CA ASP A 133 17.50 -10.09 -4.95
C ASP A 133 16.43 -10.93 -4.18
N ALA A 134 16.42 -12.24 -4.41
CA ALA A 134 15.49 -13.15 -3.73
C ALA A 134 15.65 -13.14 -2.19
N ALA A 135 16.87 -12.95 -1.68
CA ALA A 135 17.09 -12.87 -0.24
C ALA A 135 16.50 -11.59 0.33
N ALA A 136 16.66 -10.46 -0.35
CA ALA A 136 16.04 -9.18 0.00
C ALA A 136 14.50 -9.25 -0.03
N PHE A 137 13.94 -9.95 -1.03
CA PHE A 137 12.49 -10.20 -1.12
C PHE A 137 11.97 -10.95 0.11
N HIS A 138 12.60 -12.07 0.49
CA HIS A 138 12.18 -12.84 1.66
C HIS A 138 12.37 -12.07 2.97
N ALA A 139 13.48 -11.34 3.11
CA ALA A 139 13.72 -10.49 4.28
C ALA A 139 12.66 -9.38 4.40
N ARG A 140 12.22 -8.80 3.28
CA ARG A 140 11.14 -7.82 3.23
C ARG A 140 9.81 -8.44 3.64
N ASP A 141 9.47 -9.62 3.11
CA ASP A 141 8.24 -10.34 3.48
C ASP A 141 8.18 -10.60 4.99
N GLN A 142 9.26 -11.14 5.57
CA GLN A 142 9.34 -11.39 7.02
C GLN A 142 9.19 -10.11 7.84
N ARG A 143 9.87 -9.04 7.43
CA ARG A 143 9.76 -7.74 8.10
C ARG A 143 8.34 -7.19 8.08
N GLU A 144 7.67 -7.22 6.92
CA GLU A 144 6.32 -6.68 6.78
C GLU A 144 5.26 -7.54 7.50
N LEU A 145 5.44 -8.86 7.55
CA LEU A 145 4.62 -9.75 8.39
C LEU A 145 4.77 -9.42 9.88
N GLY A 146 5.97 -9.02 10.32
CA GLY A 146 6.20 -8.56 11.70
C GLY A 146 5.46 -7.26 12.09
N TRP A 147 4.83 -6.59 11.14
CA TRP A 147 3.98 -5.40 11.37
C TRP A 147 2.47 -5.71 11.42
N SER A 148 2.08 -6.95 11.60
CA SER A 148 0.69 -7.45 11.55
C SER A 148 0.06 -7.29 10.15
N LEU A 149 0.86 -7.46 9.09
CA LEU A 149 0.36 -7.36 7.73
C LEU A 149 -0.60 -8.50 7.39
N ALA A 150 -0.35 -9.72 7.89
CA ALA A 150 -1.22 -10.87 7.64
C ALA A 150 -2.62 -10.63 8.21
N GLU A 151 -2.70 -10.16 9.44
CA GLU A 151 -3.95 -9.83 10.14
C GLU A 151 -4.68 -8.69 9.43
N THR A 152 -3.94 -7.71 8.92
CA THR A 152 -4.51 -6.59 8.16
C THR A 152 -5.09 -7.04 6.82
N ILE A 153 -4.45 -8.01 6.15
CA ILE A 153 -4.93 -8.63 4.91
C ILE A 153 -6.23 -9.42 5.20
N GLU A 154 -6.23 -10.23 6.26
CA GLU A 154 -7.40 -11.02 6.67
C GLU A 154 -8.61 -10.13 7.03
N ALA A 155 -8.35 -9.01 7.69
CA ALA A 155 -9.38 -8.06 8.12
C ALA A 155 -9.88 -7.13 7.01
N ALA A 156 -9.39 -7.27 5.76
CA ALA A 156 -9.80 -6.42 4.65
C ALA A 156 -11.26 -6.67 4.25
N ALA A 157 -11.99 -5.58 4.00
CA ALA A 157 -13.41 -5.64 3.62
C ALA A 157 -13.65 -6.24 2.23
N LYS A 158 -12.63 -6.17 1.35
CA LYS A 158 -12.65 -6.69 -0.02
C LYS A 158 -11.31 -7.30 -0.37
N THR A 159 -11.30 -8.24 -1.31
CA THR A 159 -10.08 -8.88 -1.83
C THR A 159 -10.04 -8.83 -3.35
N LEU A 160 -8.84 -8.68 -3.91
CA LEU A 160 -8.53 -8.81 -5.33
C LEU A 160 -7.47 -9.90 -5.50
N GLU A 161 -7.86 -11.01 -6.10
CA GLU A 161 -6.95 -12.10 -6.47
C GLU A 161 -6.08 -11.70 -7.67
N ASN A 162 -4.77 -11.92 -7.58
CA ASN A 162 -3.83 -11.60 -8.64
C ASN A 162 -2.82 -12.74 -8.89
N ASN A 163 -3.36 -13.94 -9.09
CA ASN A 163 -2.57 -15.11 -9.49
C ASN A 163 -2.72 -15.43 -10.99
N GLY A 164 -3.58 -14.69 -11.68
CA GLY A 164 -3.83 -14.80 -13.12
C GLY A 164 -3.09 -13.77 -13.96
N SER A 165 -3.67 -13.42 -15.10
CA SER A 165 -3.11 -12.41 -16.00
C SER A 165 -3.28 -11.00 -15.46
N LEU A 166 -2.42 -10.08 -15.93
CA LEU A 166 -2.52 -8.66 -15.64
C LEU A 166 -3.87 -8.07 -16.11
N SER A 167 -4.38 -8.53 -17.27
CA SER A 167 -5.70 -8.13 -17.77
C SER A 167 -6.81 -8.46 -16.79
N GLN A 168 -6.79 -9.67 -16.24
CA GLN A 168 -7.79 -10.10 -15.25
C GLN A 168 -7.74 -9.24 -13.97
N LEU A 169 -6.54 -8.91 -13.46
CA LEU A 169 -6.43 -8.00 -12.33
C LEU A 169 -7.02 -6.63 -12.64
N ARG A 170 -6.71 -6.08 -13.84
CA ARG A 170 -7.20 -4.78 -14.27
C ARG A 170 -8.72 -4.74 -14.38
N GLU A 171 -9.32 -5.74 -15.00
CA GLU A 171 -10.78 -5.87 -15.11
C GLU A 171 -11.45 -5.95 -13.73
N ASN A 172 -10.92 -6.78 -12.84
CA ASN A 172 -11.45 -6.96 -11.49
C ASN A 172 -11.30 -5.69 -10.64
N ALA A 173 -10.17 -4.98 -10.77
CA ALA A 173 -9.92 -3.74 -10.06
C ALA A 173 -10.83 -2.62 -10.56
N ASP A 174 -11.00 -2.49 -11.88
CA ASP A 174 -11.90 -1.50 -12.48
C ASP A 174 -13.35 -1.71 -12.03
N ALA A 175 -13.85 -2.94 -12.10
CA ALA A 175 -15.19 -3.29 -11.63
C ALA A 175 -15.39 -3.03 -10.12
N LEU A 176 -14.37 -3.32 -9.30
CA LEU A 176 -14.44 -3.03 -7.86
C LEU A 176 -14.51 -1.52 -7.60
N LEU A 177 -13.67 -0.73 -8.27
CA LEU A 177 -13.65 0.73 -8.09
C LEU A 177 -14.97 1.36 -8.56
N GLU A 178 -15.52 0.91 -9.69
CA GLU A 178 -16.84 1.33 -10.18
C GLU A 178 -17.95 1.05 -9.14
N GLN A 179 -17.94 -0.14 -8.55
CA GLN A 179 -18.89 -0.49 -7.49
C GLN A 179 -18.76 0.43 -6.26
N LEU A 180 -17.54 0.85 -5.93
CA LEU A 180 -17.28 1.72 -4.79
C LEU A 180 -17.66 3.18 -5.08
N GLU A 181 -17.53 3.66 -6.30
CA GLU A 181 -17.98 5.00 -6.74
C GLU A 181 -19.51 5.17 -6.63
N SER A 182 -20.24 4.07 -6.81
CA SER A 182 -21.72 4.07 -6.79
C SER A 182 -22.34 4.08 -5.38
N ARG A 183 -21.50 4.12 -4.31
CA ARG A 183 -21.93 4.19 -2.91
C ARG A 183 -22.08 5.64 -2.46
#